data_a8222ee469c00eb20bfd1410fddd431c
#
_entry.id   a8222ee469c00eb20bfd1410fddd431c
#
_cell.length_a   1.000
_cell.length_b   1.000
_cell.length_c   1.000
_cell.angle_alpha   90.00
_cell.angle_beta   90.00
_cell.angle_gamma   90.00
#
_symmetry.space_group_name_H-M   'P 1'
#
loop_
_entity.id
_entity.type
_entity.pdbx_description
1 polymer ?
#
loop_
_entity_poly.entity_id
_entity_poly.type
_entity_poly.pdbx_seq_one_letter_code
_entity_poly.pdbx_strand_id
1 'polypeptide(L)'
;MELEEELSPADAVLLMSSVPERISDLVYGLDEAKLRYRHGPAFPTLGGLIAHLLESGTRVDALLRRAHLEGLDTADLSGVIDPLQMQELDRPLQEAVDDFARVRRRTVDLLHGWGKNEWERMVSDPHAGEVTLLDICRRVSRHEMAHIVQIRNLTALLPEPEDLGPPTDGQKMPTPAPDIG
;
A
#
# COMPACT_ATOMS: atom_id res chain seq x y z
N MET A 1 -14.14 -3.42 -28.77
CA MET A 1 -12.97 -4.08 -28.15
C MET A 1 -11.92 -2.97 -28.08
N GLU A 2 -12.03 -2.16 -27.02
CA GLU A 2 -11.03 -1.14 -26.72
C GLU A 2 -9.77 -1.90 -26.33
N LEU A 3 -8.73 -1.70 -27.13
CA LEU A 3 -7.38 -2.08 -26.74
C LEU A 3 -7.07 -1.27 -25.48
N GLU A 4 -7.14 -1.91 -24.31
CA GLU A 4 -6.54 -1.33 -23.10
C GLU A 4 -5.08 -1.07 -23.47
N GLU A 5 -4.76 0.20 -23.65
CA GLU A 5 -3.40 0.63 -23.99
C GLU A 5 -2.51 0.18 -22.83
N GLU A 6 -1.64 -0.76 -23.08
CA GLU A 6 -0.77 -1.30 -22.04
C GLU A 6 0.21 -0.22 -21.60
N LEU A 7 0.27 0.04 -20.29
CA LEU A 7 1.19 1.00 -19.71
C LEU A 7 2.61 0.78 -20.21
N SER A 8 3.24 1.81 -20.76
CA SER A 8 4.67 1.78 -21.06
C SER A 8 5.51 1.75 -19.76
N PRO A 9 6.81 1.42 -19.84
CA PRO A 9 7.71 1.56 -18.70
C PRO A 9 7.66 2.95 -18.04
N ALA A 10 7.62 4.01 -18.85
CA ALA A 10 7.55 5.39 -18.38
C ALA A 10 6.23 5.67 -17.63
N ASP A 11 5.09 5.17 -18.14
CA ASP A 11 3.79 5.33 -17.50
C ASP A 11 3.73 4.58 -16.16
N ALA A 12 4.25 3.35 -16.10
CA ALA A 12 4.33 2.58 -14.87
C ALA A 12 5.15 3.31 -13.79
N VAL A 13 6.32 3.83 -14.15
CA VAL A 13 7.16 4.61 -13.24
C VAL A 13 6.46 5.90 -12.80
N LEU A 14 5.82 6.62 -13.72
CA LEU A 14 5.07 7.84 -13.42
C LEU A 14 3.93 7.58 -12.43
N LEU A 15 3.13 6.55 -12.66
CA LEU A 15 2.06 6.16 -11.75
C LEU A 15 2.60 5.82 -10.36
N MET A 16 3.59 4.93 -10.29
CA MET A 16 4.20 4.53 -9.01
C MET A 16 4.79 5.73 -8.27
N SER A 17 5.44 6.67 -8.96
CA SER A 17 6.03 7.86 -8.33
C SER A 17 5.00 8.82 -7.76
N SER A 18 3.77 8.86 -8.32
CA SER A 18 2.70 9.76 -7.89
C SER A 18 1.93 9.28 -6.65
N VAL A 19 2.01 7.98 -6.30
CA VAL A 19 1.18 7.38 -5.24
C VAL A 19 1.42 8.00 -3.86
N PRO A 20 2.66 8.24 -3.39
CA PRO A 20 2.89 8.81 -2.06
C PRO A 20 2.26 10.18 -1.87
N GLU A 21 2.38 11.07 -2.86
CA GLU A 21 1.77 12.41 -2.81
C GLU A 21 0.25 12.32 -2.77
N ARG A 22 -0.34 11.46 -3.61
CA ARG A 22 -1.80 11.22 -3.62
C ARG A 22 -2.32 10.69 -2.28
N ILE A 23 -1.58 9.77 -1.64
CA ILE A 23 -1.96 9.28 -0.30
C ILE A 23 -1.87 10.44 0.70
N SER A 24 -0.76 11.18 0.71
CA SER A 24 -0.56 12.31 1.61
C SER A 24 -1.70 13.31 1.52
N ASP A 25 -2.11 13.69 0.31
CA ASP A 25 -3.21 14.62 0.05
C ASP A 25 -4.56 14.09 0.56
N LEU A 26 -4.83 12.80 0.33
CA LEU A 26 -6.10 12.17 0.71
C LEU A 26 -6.25 11.99 2.22
N VAL A 27 -5.14 11.85 2.96
CA VAL A 27 -5.16 11.58 4.40
C VAL A 27 -4.82 12.83 5.22
N TYR A 28 -4.56 13.96 4.56
CA TYR A 28 -4.25 15.21 5.25
C TYR A 28 -5.36 15.61 6.21
N GLY A 29 -4.99 15.85 7.48
CA GLY A 29 -5.94 16.25 8.52
C GLY A 29 -6.84 15.14 9.06
N LEU A 30 -6.60 13.87 8.70
CA LEU A 30 -7.27 12.75 9.33
C LEU A 30 -6.67 12.46 10.70
N ASP A 31 -7.54 12.27 11.68
CA ASP A 31 -7.20 11.85 13.03
C ASP A 31 -7.32 10.33 13.21
N GLU A 32 -6.91 9.84 14.36
CA GLU A 32 -6.92 8.42 14.72
C GLU A 32 -8.34 7.79 14.65
N ALA A 33 -9.38 8.55 15.05
CA ALA A 33 -10.75 8.07 15.02
C ALA A 33 -11.21 7.82 13.57
N LYS A 34 -10.90 8.74 12.66
CA LYS A 34 -11.20 8.61 11.23
C LYS A 34 -10.43 7.47 10.59
N LEU A 35 -9.16 7.26 10.96
CA LEU A 35 -8.36 6.14 10.46
C LEU A 35 -8.95 4.79 10.83
N ARG A 36 -9.49 4.67 12.03
CA ARG A 36 -10.09 3.43 12.55
C ARG A 36 -11.56 3.27 12.21
N TYR A 37 -12.20 4.30 11.65
CA TYR A 37 -13.60 4.22 11.27
C TYR A 37 -13.82 3.12 10.24
N ARG A 38 -14.87 2.31 10.47
CA ARG A 38 -15.31 1.24 9.59
C ARG A 38 -16.73 1.51 9.14
N HIS A 39 -16.92 1.80 7.88
CA HIS A 39 -18.25 2.08 7.30
C HIS A 39 -19.21 0.87 7.44
N GLY A 40 -18.67 -0.33 7.47
CA GLY A 40 -19.41 -1.59 7.64
C GLY A 40 -18.48 -2.79 7.65
N PRO A 41 -18.98 -3.98 8.03
CA PRO A 41 -18.12 -5.16 8.20
C PRO A 41 -17.38 -5.59 6.92
N ALA A 42 -17.90 -5.25 5.75
CA ALA A 42 -17.28 -5.56 4.46
C ALA A 42 -16.25 -4.53 3.99
N PHE A 43 -16.10 -3.40 4.71
CA PHE A 43 -15.17 -2.34 4.33
C PHE A 43 -13.91 -2.37 5.18
N PRO A 44 -12.73 -2.18 4.57
CA PRO A 44 -11.50 -1.95 5.33
C PRO A 44 -11.57 -0.59 6.02
N THR A 45 -10.71 -0.38 7.01
CA THR A 45 -10.42 0.95 7.56
C THR A 45 -9.43 1.69 6.66
N LEU A 46 -9.39 3.02 6.77
CA LEU A 46 -8.36 3.82 6.08
C LEU A 46 -6.96 3.44 6.56
N GLY A 47 -6.78 3.26 7.87
CA GLY A 47 -5.51 2.80 8.46
C GLY A 47 -5.07 1.45 7.90
N GLY A 48 -5.99 0.50 7.76
CA GLY A 48 -5.72 -0.81 7.17
C GLY A 48 -5.28 -0.75 5.71
N LEU A 49 -5.92 0.11 4.90
CA LEU A 49 -5.52 0.32 3.49
C LEU A 49 -4.12 0.92 3.38
N ILE A 50 -3.81 1.92 4.22
CA ILE A 50 -2.49 2.56 4.22
C ILE A 50 -1.42 1.57 4.66
N ALA A 51 -1.66 0.81 5.74
CA ALA A 51 -0.76 -0.22 6.21
C ALA A 51 -0.50 -1.28 5.12
N HIS A 52 -1.55 -1.71 4.41
CA HIS A 52 -1.41 -2.65 3.29
C HIS A 52 -0.56 -2.08 2.16
N LEU A 53 -0.77 -0.82 1.76
CA LEU A 53 0.04 -0.17 0.72
C LEU A 53 1.52 -0.08 1.10
N LEU A 54 1.81 0.26 2.37
CA LEU A 54 3.19 0.34 2.86
C LEU A 54 3.86 -1.04 2.83
N GLU A 55 3.18 -2.08 3.31
CA GLU A 55 3.70 -3.44 3.31
C GLU A 55 3.90 -3.95 1.88
N SER A 56 2.90 -3.79 1.03
CA SER A 56 2.95 -4.12 -0.40
C SER A 56 4.12 -3.41 -1.09
N GLY A 57 4.26 -2.09 -0.90
CA GLY A 57 5.36 -1.31 -1.47
C GLY A 57 6.74 -1.79 -1.02
N THR A 58 6.88 -2.18 0.24
CA THR A 58 8.14 -2.72 0.78
C THR A 58 8.49 -4.07 0.15
N ARG A 59 7.49 -4.95 -0.02
CA ARG A 59 7.67 -6.25 -0.68
C ARG A 59 8.03 -6.09 -2.15
N VAL A 60 7.39 -5.17 -2.86
CA VAL A 60 7.71 -4.84 -4.26
C VAL A 60 9.15 -4.34 -4.39
N ASP A 61 9.58 -3.38 -3.55
CA ASP A 61 10.96 -2.87 -3.56
C ASP A 61 11.96 -4.02 -3.39
N ALA A 62 11.74 -4.89 -2.42
CA ALA A 62 12.59 -6.04 -2.18
C ALA A 62 12.63 -7.02 -3.36
N LEU A 63 11.46 -7.33 -3.95
CA LEU A 63 11.35 -8.22 -5.09
C LEU A 63 12.09 -7.68 -6.31
N LEU A 64 11.85 -6.42 -6.69
CA LEU A 64 12.48 -5.81 -7.86
C LEU A 64 14.00 -5.67 -7.70
N ARG A 65 14.47 -5.35 -6.48
CA ARG A 65 15.90 -5.32 -6.18
C ARG A 65 16.54 -6.69 -6.30
N ARG A 66 15.93 -7.71 -5.73
CA ARG A 66 16.44 -9.07 -5.84
C ARG A 66 16.44 -9.57 -7.28
N ALA A 67 15.37 -9.31 -8.01
CA ALA A 67 15.31 -9.63 -9.43
C ALA A 67 16.45 -8.95 -10.20
N HIS A 68 16.70 -7.65 -9.98
CA HIS A 68 17.72 -6.90 -10.69
C HIS A 68 19.15 -7.25 -10.26
N LEU A 69 19.44 -7.29 -8.94
CA LEU A 69 20.80 -7.41 -8.41
C LEU A 69 21.27 -8.87 -8.25
N GLU A 70 20.34 -9.77 -7.89
CA GLU A 70 20.66 -11.17 -7.60
C GLU A 70 20.31 -12.09 -8.77
N GLY A 71 19.68 -11.57 -9.82
CA GLY A 71 19.33 -12.37 -10.98
C GLY A 71 18.23 -13.40 -10.71
N LEU A 72 17.33 -13.15 -9.75
CA LEU A 72 16.25 -14.09 -9.46
C LEU A 72 15.33 -14.28 -10.65
N ASP A 73 14.99 -15.54 -10.93
CA ASP A 73 14.09 -15.94 -12.02
C ASP A 73 12.66 -16.18 -11.52
N THR A 74 12.39 -15.94 -10.23
CA THR A 74 11.07 -16.14 -9.62
C THR A 74 10.59 -14.89 -8.92
N ALA A 75 9.31 -14.56 -9.07
CA ALA A 75 8.66 -13.42 -8.45
C ALA A 75 7.26 -13.81 -7.97
N ASP A 76 7.07 -13.93 -6.67
CA ASP A 76 5.75 -14.20 -6.09
C ASP A 76 5.05 -12.89 -5.71
N LEU A 77 4.02 -12.54 -6.47
CA LEU A 77 3.18 -11.35 -6.24
C LEU A 77 1.96 -11.62 -5.35
N SER A 78 1.69 -12.87 -4.97
CA SER A 78 0.47 -13.19 -4.20
C SER A 78 0.37 -12.42 -2.89
N GLY A 79 1.49 -12.30 -2.17
CA GLY A 79 1.56 -11.52 -0.94
C GLY A 79 1.59 -10.00 -1.13
N VAL A 80 1.69 -9.50 -2.37
CA VAL A 80 1.72 -8.08 -2.71
C VAL A 80 0.32 -7.58 -3.08
N ILE A 81 -0.41 -8.39 -3.84
CA ILE A 81 -1.67 -7.98 -4.48
C ILE A 81 -2.88 -8.52 -3.70
N ASP A 82 -2.70 -9.58 -2.90
CA ASP A 82 -3.81 -10.21 -2.19
C ASP A 82 -4.17 -9.46 -0.90
N PRO A 83 -5.43 -8.95 -0.77
CA PRO A 83 -5.87 -8.18 0.39
C PRO A 83 -6.19 -9.02 1.63
N LEU A 84 -5.84 -10.31 1.67
CA LEU A 84 -6.36 -11.29 2.64
C LEU A 84 -6.14 -10.96 4.11
N GLN A 85 -5.25 -10.02 4.49
CA GLN A 85 -5.10 -9.59 5.87
C GLN A 85 -4.64 -8.12 5.94
N MET A 86 -5.58 -7.19 5.77
CA MET A 86 -5.31 -5.79 6.10
C MET A 86 -5.17 -5.66 7.62
N GLN A 87 -3.95 -5.49 8.10
CA GLN A 87 -3.67 -5.17 9.48
C GLN A 87 -3.93 -3.68 9.71
N GLU A 88 -4.38 -3.34 10.92
CA GLU A 88 -4.51 -1.93 11.28
C GLU A 88 -3.12 -1.27 11.37
N LEU A 89 -3.10 0.04 11.13
CA LEU A 89 -1.87 0.81 11.26
C LEU A 89 -1.40 0.80 12.73
N ASP A 90 -0.18 0.34 12.98
CA ASP A 90 0.41 0.15 14.32
C ASP A 90 1.28 1.33 14.76
N ARG A 91 1.32 2.43 13.98
CA ARG A 91 2.16 3.60 14.18
C ARG A 91 1.47 4.87 13.68
N PRO A 92 2.02 6.07 14.00
CA PRO A 92 1.46 7.33 13.52
C PRO A 92 1.35 7.37 12.00
N LEU A 93 0.20 7.88 11.50
CA LEU A 93 -0.10 7.95 10.08
C LEU A 93 1.00 8.63 9.26
N GLN A 94 1.49 9.78 9.74
CA GLN A 94 2.52 10.54 9.01
C GLN A 94 3.81 9.73 8.87
N GLU A 95 4.21 9.02 9.91
CA GLU A 95 5.37 8.13 9.86
C GLU A 95 5.20 7.03 8.79
N ALA A 96 4.03 6.41 8.73
CA ALA A 96 3.72 5.39 7.75
C ALA A 96 3.76 5.93 6.32
N VAL A 97 3.19 7.11 6.09
CA VAL A 97 3.20 7.79 4.78
C VAL A 97 4.63 8.18 4.38
N ASP A 98 5.44 8.72 5.29
CA ASP A 98 6.83 9.08 5.03
C ASP A 98 7.69 7.86 4.71
N ASP A 99 7.47 6.75 5.40
CA ASP A 99 8.15 5.48 5.13
C ASP A 99 7.78 4.92 3.76
N PHE A 100 6.50 4.94 3.41
CA PHE A 100 6.04 4.54 2.09
C PHE A 100 6.67 5.39 0.99
N ALA A 101 6.71 6.73 1.18
CA ALA A 101 7.34 7.65 0.24
C ALA A 101 8.85 7.36 0.06
N ARG A 102 9.54 7.00 1.15
CA ARG A 102 10.96 6.65 1.12
C ARG A 102 11.20 5.33 0.36
N VAL A 103 10.41 4.31 0.64
CA VAL A 103 10.49 3.03 -0.07
C VAL A 103 10.20 3.23 -1.55
N ARG A 104 9.13 3.97 -1.88
CA ARG A 104 8.74 4.23 -3.26
C ARG A 104 9.81 4.98 -4.05
N ARG A 105 10.43 5.98 -3.45
CA ARG A 105 11.54 6.71 -4.08
C ARG A 105 12.67 5.76 -4.46
N ARG A 106 13.09 4.87 -3.54
CA ARG A 106 14.11 3.87 -3.84
C ARG A 106 13.73 2.94 -4.99
N THR A 107 12.46 2.52 -5.05
CA THR A 107 11.95 1.69 -6.15
C THR A 107 12.02 2.45 -7.47
N VAL A 108 11.54 3.69 -7.51
CA VAL A 108 11.54 4.55 -8.69
C VAL A 108 12.97 4.82 -9.18
N ASP A 109 13.90 5.12 -8.26
CA ASP A 109 15.32 5.32 -8.60
C ASP A 109 15.92 4.08 -9.25
N LEU A 110 15.58 2.88 -8.75
CA LEU A 110 16.01 1.62 -9.35
C LEU A 110 15.46 1.48 -10.78
N LEU A 111 14.16 1.72 -10.97
CA LEU A 111 13.47 1.57 -12.26
C LEU A 111 13.99 2.57 -13.32
N HIS A 112 14.37 3.78 -12.92
CA HIS A 112 14.98 4.76 -13.84
C HIS A 112 16.33 4.29 -14.41
N GLY A 113 17.02 3.41 -13.71
CA GLY A 113 18.27 2.81 -14.21
C GLY A 113 18.08 1.65 -15.19
N TRP A 114 16.84 1.18 -15.39
CA TRP A 114 16.57 0.00 -16.22
C TRP A 114 16.54 0.33 -17.70
N GLY A 115 17.27 -0.47 -18.48
CA GLY A 115 17.18 -0.49 -19.94
C GLY A 115 16.11 -1.46 -20.44
N LYS A 116 16.01 -1.59 -21.75
CA LYS A 116 15.03 -2.46 -22.39
C LYS A 116 15.13 -3.92 -21.90
N ASN A 117 16.34 -4.43 -21.76
CA ASN A 117 16.56 -5.83 -21.39
C ASN A 117 16.06 -6.14 -19.97
N GLU A 118 16.20 -5.20 -19.04
CA GLU A 118 15.67 -5.35 -17.69
C GLU A 118 14.15 -5.34 -17.68
N TRP A 119 13.52 -4.42 -18.42
CA TRP A 119 12.07 -4.35 -18.52
C TRP A 119 11.45 -5.61 -19.13
N GLU A 120 12.08 -6.16 -20.16
CA GLU A 120 11.62 -7.36 -20.89
C GLU A 120 12.10 -8.67 -20.25
N ARG A 121 12.83 -8.61 -19.14
CA ARG A 121 13.33 -9.80 -18.47
C ARG A 121 12.19 -10.62 -17.90
N MET A 122 12.20 -11.91 -18.25
CA MET A 122 11.21 -12.89 -17.79
C MET A 122 11.53 -13.38 -16.39
N VAL A 123 10.48 -13.54 -15.59
CA VAL A 123 10.51 -14.19 -14.28
C VAL A 123 9.28 -15.07 -14.15
N SER A 124 9.38 -16.14 -13.37
CA SER A 124 8.28 -17.06 -13.13
C SER A 124 7.45 -16.61 -11.91
N ASP A 125 6.17 -16.31 -12.13
CA ASP A 125 5.21 -16.04 -11.05
C ASP A 125 4.40 -17.33 -10.80
N PRO A 126 4.27 -17.81 -9.54
CA PRO A 126 3.57 -19.08 -9.24
C PRO A 126 2.12 -19.12 -9.69
N HIS A 127 1.47 -17.97 -9.83
CA HIS A 127 0.05 -17.85 -10.16
C HIS A 127 -0.21 -17.40 -11.60
N ALA A 128 0.73 -16.65 -12.19
CA ALA A 128 0.57 -16.08 -13.52
C ALA A 128 1.47 -16.72 -14.59
N GLY A 129 2.39 -17.60 -14.18
CA GLY A 129 3.39 -18.20 -15.08
C GLY A 129 4.51 -17.23 -15.43
N GLU A 130 5.05 -17.36 -16.64
CA GLU A 130 6.13 -16.47 -17.12
C GLU A 130 5.59 -15.05 -17.39
N VAL A 131 6.17 -14.07 -16.74
CA VAL A 131 5.83 -12.64 -16.86
C VAL A 131 7.09 -11.80 -16.97
N THR A 132 6.99 -10.61 -17.58
CA THR A 132 8.11 -9.67 -17.60
C THR A 132 8.17 -8.85 -16.31
N LEU A 133 9.33 -8.26 -16.00
CA LEU A 133 9.42 -7.28 -14.91
C LEU A 133 8.54 -6.06 -15.18
N LEU A 134 8.31 -5.71 -16.44
CA LEU A 134 7.34 -4.67 -16.81
C LEU A 134 5.91 -5.07 -16.42
N ASP A 135 5.50 -6.33 -16.65
CA ASP A 135 4.17 -6.79 -16.27
C ASP A 135 3.97 -6.76 -14.76
N ILE A 136 5.02 -7.04 -13.99
CA ILE A 136 5.00 -6.87 -12.52
C ILE A 136 4.74 -5.41 -12.17
N CYS A 137 5.49 -4.47 -12.74
CA CYS A 137 5.31 -3.04 -12.47
C CYS A 137 3.92 -2.54 -12.90
N ARG A 138 3.37 -3.02 -14.03
CA ARG A 138 2.01 -2.73 -14.48
C ARG A 138 0.96 -3.20 -13.47
N ARG A 139 1.09 -4.42 -12.96
CA ARG A 139 0.18 -4.98 -11.94
C ARG A 139 0.23 -4.19 -10.65
N VAL A 140 1.44 -3.85 -10.19
CA VAL A 140 1.63 -3.03 -8.99
C VAL A 140 0.99 -1.66 -9.16
N SER A 141 1.23 -0.99 -10.29
CA SER A 141 0.64 0.33 -10.57
C SER A 141 -0.88 0.29 -10.55
N ARG A 142 -1.50 -0.72 -11.18
CA ARG A 142 -2.97 -0.89 -11.16
C ARG A 142 -3.51 -1.15 -9.75
N HIS A 143 -2.83 -2.00 -8.99
CA HIS A 143 -3.18 -2.33 -7.61
C HIS A 143 -3.16 -1.08 -6.72
N GLU A 144 -2.09 -0.30 -6.78
CA GLU A 144 -1.95 0.92 -5.99
C GLU A 144 -3.00 1.97 -6.39
N MET A 145 -3.24 2.15 -7.68
CA MET A 145 -4.28 3.07 -8.15
C MET A 145 -5.69 2.65 -7.72
N ALA A 146 -5.98 1.34 -7.65
CA ALA A 146 -7.23 0.84 -7.11
C ALA A 146 -7.39 1.22 -5.62
N HIS A 147 -6.33 1.10 -4.83
CA HIS A 147 -6.34 1.52 -3.42
C HIS A 147 -6.45 3.04 -3.24
N ILE A 148 -5.84 3.85 -4.09
CA ILE A 148 -6.06 5.30 -4.11
C ILE A 148 -7.56 5.63 -4.29
N VAL A 149 -8.23 4.95 -5.22
CA VAL A 149 -9.68 5.12 -5.41
C VAL A 149 -10.46 4.66 -4.17
N GLN A 150 -10.10 3.55 -3.56
CA GLN A 150 -10.73 3.07 -2.33
C GLN A 150 -10.55 4.05 -1.17
N ILE A 151 -9.34 4.54 -0.93
CA ILE A 151 -9.06 5.55 0.11
C ILE A 151 -9.92 6.79 -0.11
N ARG A 152 -9.95 7.32 -1.34
CA ARG A 152 -10.78 8.48 -1.68
C ARG A 152 -12.25 8.24 -1.40
N ASN A 153 -12.78 7.08 -1.79
CA ASN A 153 -14.18 6.75 -1.59
C ASN A 153 -14.51 6.59 -0.09
N LEU A 154 -13.64 5.94 0.68
CA LEU A 154 -13.83 5.80 2.13
C LEU A 154 -13.70 7.13 2.87
N THR A 155 -12.78 8.00 2.45
CA THR A 155 -12.67 9.36 3.02
C THR A 155 -13.95 10.16 2.79
N ALA A 156 -14.61 10.00 1.63
CA ALA A 156 -15.89 10.65 1.35
C ALA A 156 -17.07 10.07 2.17
N LEU A 157 -16.92 8.90 2.76
CA LEU A 157 -17.93 8.26 3.63
C LEU A 157 -17.67 8.46 5.12
N LEU A 158 -16.63 9.21 5.48
CA LEU A 158 -16.36 9.51 6.89
C LEU A 158 -17.51 10.35 7.46
N PRO A 159 -17.97 10.03 8.68
CA PRO A 159 -18.95 10.86 9.37
C PRO A 159 -18.38 12.22 9.73
N GLU A 160 -19.26 13.20 9.88
CA GLU A 160 -18.85 14.51 10.41
C GLU A 160 -18.26 14.35 11.82
N PRO A 161 -17.37 15.27 12.25
CA PRO A 161 -16.70 15.16 13.55
C PRO A 161 -17.66 15.01 14.74
N GLU A 162 -18.87 15.56 14.65
CA GLU A 162 -19.91 15.50 15.67
C GLU A 162 -20.50 14.09 15.85
N ASP A 163 -20.44 13.24 14.83
CA ASP A 163 -20.99 11.89 14.82
C ASP A 163 -19.99 10.82 15.29
N LEU A 164 -18.71 11.15 15.41
CA LEU A 164 -17.66 10.20 15.82
C LEU A 164 -17.63 9.87 17.32
N GLY A 165 -18.42 10.59 18.15
CA GLY A 165 -18.41 10.45 19.60
C GLY A 165 -17.10 10.94 20.24
N PRO A 166 -17.06 11.12 21.55
CA PRO A 166 -15.82 11.45 22.24
C PRO A 166 -14.81 10.29 22.08
N PRO A 167 -13.50 10.60 21.97
CA PRO A 167 -12.47 9.57 21.92
C PRO A 167 -12.65 8.65 23.12
N THR A 168 -12.76 7.35 22.89
CA THR A 168 -12.79 6.36 23.96
C THR A 168 -11.46 6.43 24.69
N ASP A 169 -11.43 7.17 25.79
CA ASP A 169 -10.31 7.16 26.73
C ASP A 169 -9.95 5.69 27.02
N GLY A 170 -8.70 5.36 26.78
CA GLY A 170 -8.17 4.02 26.88
C GLY A 170 -8.68 3.36 28.15
N GLN A 171 -9.19 2.14 28.03
CA GLN A 171 -9.64 1.30 29.13
C GLN A 171 -8.70 1.45 30.32
N LYS A 172 -9.17 2.10 31.36
CA LYS A 172 -8.50 2.17 32.64
C LYS A 172 -8.18 0.74 33.05
N MET A 173 -6.91 0.38 33.06
CA MET A 173 -6.44 -0.90 33.60
C MET A 173 -7.07 -1.08 35.00
N PRO A 174 -7.67 -2.21 35.31
CA PRO A 174 -8.20 -2.47 36.66
C PRO A 174 -7.04 -2.30 37.64
N THR A 175 -7.25 -1.44 38.64
CA THR A 175 -6.32 -1.26 39.75
C THR A 175 -6.10 -2.62 40.40
N PRO A 176 -4.87 -3.11 40.63
CA PRO A 176 -4.64 -4.35 41.34
C PRO A 176 -5.26 -4.21 42.76
N ALA A 177 -5.99 -5.25 43.16
CA ALA A 177 -6.58 -5.31 44.48
C ALA A 177 -5.50 -5.16 45.56
N PRO A 178 -5.77 -4.45 46.68
CA PRO A 178 -4.80 -4.36 47.76
C PRO A 178 -4.56 -5.73 48.35
N ASP A 179 -3.28 -6.06 48.51
CA ASP A 179 -2.82 -7.27 49.21
C ASP A 179 -3.32 -7.22 50.64
N ILE A 180 -4.22 -8.14 50.97
CA ILE A 180 -4.66 -8.31 52.35
C ILE A 180 -3.72 -9.35 52.97
N GLY A 181 -2.74 -8.84 53.74
CA GLY A 181 -1.84 -9.65 54.54
C GLY A 181 -2.55 -10.38 55.69
#